data_5f75e6e277c9e82a661b4b647438af89
#
_entry.id   5f75e6e277c9e82a661b4b647438af89
#
_cell.length_a   1.000
_cell.length_b   1.000
_cell.length_c   1.000
_cell.angle_alpha   90.00
_cell.angle_beta   90.00
_cell.angle_gamma   90.00
#
_symmetry.space_group_name_H-M   'P 1'
#
loop_
_entity.id
_entity.type
_entity.pdbx_description
1 polymer ?
#
loop_
_entity_poly.entity_id
_entity_poly.type
_entity_poly.pdbx_seq_one_letter_code
_entity_poly.pdbx_strand_id
1 'polypeptide(L)'
;MKLRIVPMTVQHLSAVAELERVCFPADPWSEALYRAALDNPAVAILLALGEDGALLGYAVLSTVLDEGNLDNIAVAPDCRRRGVADALLSALTAFGRAHLACLMLEARASNAPAIALYEKHGFRAVGRRKNYYDAPREDAILMTLKFGPDKGRTMCAPTDGGSYETAPAEQRGACRPL
;
A
#
# COMPACT_ATOMS: atom_id res chain seq x y z
N MET A 1 22.36 0.18 -4.55
CA MET A 1 21.79 -1.18 -4.72
C MET A 1 20.96 -1.16 -5.98
N LYS A 2 21.24 -2.01 -6.93
CA LYS A 2 20.36 -2.17 -8.10
C LYS A 2 19.21 -3.08 -7.71
N LEU A 3 17.99 -2.66 -8.00
CA LEU A 3 16.78 -3.45 -7.81
C LEU A 3 15.88 -3.33 -9.03
N ARG A 4 14.98 -4.29 -9.20
CA ARG A 4 13.98 -4.30 -10.27
C ARG A 4 12.59 -4.34 -9.66
N ILE A 5 11.68 -3.54 -10.20
CA ILE A 5 10.26 -3.62 -9.86
C ILE A 5 9.57 -4.47 -10.92
N VAL A 6 8.90 -5.52 -10.47
CA VAL A 6 8.21 -6.48 -11.34
C VAL A 6 6.81 -6.79 -10.80
N PRO A 7 5.83 -7.15 -11.66
CA PRO A 7 4.56 -7.67 -11.20
C PRO A 7 4.75 -9.00 -10.45
N MET A 8 3.94 -9.21 -9.41
CA MET A 8 3.88 -10.51 -8.73
C MET A 8 3.26 -11.57 -9.64
N THR A 9 3.76 -12.79 -9.53
CA THR A 9 3.19 -13.98 -10.16
C THR A 9 2.97 -15.07 -9.11
N VAL A 10 2.28 -16.15 -9.47
CA VAL A 10 2.02 -17.29 -8.58
C VAL A 10 3.30 -17.91 -7.99
N GLN A 11 4.42 -17.80 -8.70
CA GLN A 11 5.71 -18.33 -8.23
C GLN A 11 6.26 -17.56 -7.03
N HIS A 12 5.79 -16.33 -6.78
CA HIS A 12 6.25 -15.48 -5.68
C HIS A 12 5.40 -15.61 -4.41
N LEU A 13 4.29 -16.37 -4.46
CA LEU A 13 3.31 -16.43 -3.37
C LEU A 13 3.94 -16.77 -2.02
N SER A 14 4.71 -17.86 -1.95
CA SER A 14 5.32 -18.32 -0.70
C SER A 14 6.35 -17.31 -0.17
N ALA A 15 7.15 -16.70 -1.06
CA ALA A 15 8.14 -15.71 -0.66
C ALA A 15 7.49 -14.42 -0.13
N VAL A 16 6.39 -13.97 -0.76
CA VAL A 16 5.63 -12.80 -0.28
C VAL A 16 4.95 -13.10 1.05
N ALA A 17 4.31 -14.27 1.19
CA ALA A 17 3.67 -14.66 2.45
C ALA A 17 4.68 -14.84 3.59
N GLU A 18 5.90 -15.27 3.31
CA GLU A 18 6.98 -15.34 4.31
C GLU A 18 7.43 -13.94 4.72
N LEU A 19 7.68 -13.04 3.75
CA LEU A 19 8.04 -11.66 4.03
C LEU A 19 6.95 -10.93 4.82
N GLU A 20 5.69 -11.20 4.50
CA GLU A 20 4.54 -10.68 5.23
C GLU A 20 4.58 -11.08 6.70
N ARG A 21 4.79 -12.37 7.00
CA ARG A 21 4.89 -12.87 8.38
C ARG A 21 6.04 -12.23 9.16
N VAL A 22 7.16 -11.98 8.50
CA VAL A 22 8.30 -11.28 9.12
C VAL A 22 7.98 -9.81 9.39
N CYS A 23 7.31 -9.14 8.46
CA CYS A 23 6.99 -7.71 8.59
C CYS A 23 5.79 -7.44 9.52
N PHE A 24 4.81 -8.33 9.55
CA PHE A 24 3.53 -8.15 10.25
C PHE A 24 3.12 -9.38 11.07
N PRO A 25 3.91 -9.77 12.08
CA PRO A 25 3.72 -11.03 12.81
C PRO A 25 2.39 -11.11 13.57
N ALA A 26 1.78 -9.97 13.91
CA ALA A 26 0.53 -9.96 14.66
C ALA A 26 -0.70 -10.30 13.82
N ASP A 27 -0.67 -9.97 12.51
CA ASP A 27 -1.82 -10.14 11.62
C ASP A 27 -1.34 -10.21 10.15
N PRO A 28 -0.62 -11.27 9.75
CA PRO A 28 -0.11 -11.38 8.39
C PRO A 28 -1.23 -11.78 7.42
N TRP A 29 -1.19 -11.26 6.21
CA TRP A 29 -2.01 -11.78 5.13
C TRP A 29 -1.55 -13.21 4.77
N SER A 30 -2.53 -14.09 4.59
CA SER A 30 -2.24 -15.47 4.20
C SER A 30 -1.84 -15.58 2.73
N GLU A 31 -1.15 -16.68 2.38
CA GLU A 31 -0.86 -17.00 0.98
C GLU A 31 -2.13 -17.11 0.13
N ALA A 32 -3.22 -17.63 0.72
CA ALA A 32 -4.52 -17.74 0.06
C ALA A 32 -5.10 -16.35 -0.28
N LEU A 33 -4.91 -15.35 0.60
CA LEU A 33 -5.33 -13.99 0.35
C LEU A 33 -4.53 -13.35 -0.80
N TYR A 34 -3.21 -13.54 -0.83
CA TYR A 34 -2.38 -13.09 -1.95
C TYR A 34 -2.73 -13.76 -3.26
N ARG A 35 -3.09 -15.05 -3.24
CA ARG A 35 -3.58 -15.76 -4.42
C ARG A 35 -4.89 -15.15 -4.92
N ALA A 36 -5.85 -14.94 -4.04
CA ALA A 36 -7.12 -14.29 -4.39
C ALA A 36 -6.90 -12.86 -4.93
N ALA A 37 -5.94 -12.12 -4.38
CA ALA A 37 -5.57 -10.79 -4.85
C ALA A 37 -4.98 -10.84 -6.27
N LEU A 38 -4.17 -11.85 -6.61
CA LEU A 38 -3.62 -12.03 -7.97
C LEU A 38 -4.71 -12.36 -9.00
N ASP A 39 -5.77 -13.05 -8.60
CA ASP A 39 -6.89 -13.40 -9.49
C ASP A 39 -7.87 -12.23 -9.68
N ASN A 40 -7.73 -11.15 -8.91
CA ASN A 40 -8.57 -9.96 -9.00
C ASN A 40 -7.95 -8.92 -9.95
N PRO A 41 -8.59 -8.63 -11.11
CA PRO A 41 -8.06 -7.66 -12.08
C PRO A 41 -7.99 -6.21 -11.56
N ALA A 42 -8.70 -5.90 -10.47
CA ALA A 42 -8.66 -4.60 -9.82
C ALA A 42 -7.47 -4.46 -8.84
N VAL A 43 -6.66 -5.51 -8.65
CA VAL A 43 -5.52 -5.52 -7.73
C VAL A 43 -4.21 -5.72 -8.48
N ALA A 44 -3.25 -4.86 -8.22
CA ALA A 44 -1.88 -4.98 -8.71
C ALA A 44 -0.92 -5.19 -7.54
N ILE A 45 -0.05 -6.19 -7.63
CA ILE A 45 0.99 -6.44 -6.64
C ILE A 45 2.34 -6.28 -7.31
N LEU A 46 3.15 -5.35 -6.82
CA LEU A 46 4.50 -5.09 -7.30
C LEU A 46 5.52 -5.63 -6.31
N LEU A 47 6.57 -6.24 -6.83
CA LEU A 47 7.70 -6.75 -6.08
C LEU A 47 8.97 -5.94 -6.39
N ALA A 48 9.75 -5.68 -5.38
CA ALA A 48 11.12 -5.21 -5.51
C ALA A 48 12.07 -6.40 -5.36
N LEU A 49 12.76 -6.77 -6.44
CA LEU A 49 13.73 -7.87 -6.46
C LEU A 49 15.15 -7.32 -6.55
N GLY A 50 16.08 -7.93 -5.80
CA GLY A 50 17.51 -7.70 -5.92
C GLY A 50 18.10 -8.24 -7.23
N GLU A 51 19.38 -7.98 -7.47
CA GLU A 51 20.10 -8.51 -8.66
C GLU A 51 20.19 -10.03 -8.65
N ASP A 52 20.22 -10.63 -7.49
CA ASP A 52 20.20 -12.09 -7.22
C ASP A 52 18.80 -12.71 -7.29
N GLY A 53 17.76 -11.90 -7.51
CA GLY A 53 16.37 -12.32 -7.53
C GLY A 53 15.72 -12.39 -6.13
N ALA A 54 16.43 -12.05 -5.07
CA ALA A 54 15.87 -12.02 -3.71
C ALA A 54 14.73 -11.00 -3.60
N LEU A 55 13.65 -11.36 -2.89
CA LEU A 55 12.55 -10.46 -2.60
C LEU A 55 12.96 -9.47 -1.50
N LEU A 56 13.01 -8.19 -1.84
CA LEU A 56 13.40 -7.10 -0.94
C LEU A 56 12.19 -6.38 -0.33
N GLY A 57 11.05 -6.43 -1.01
CA GLY A 57 9.82 -5.78 -0.59
C GLY A 57 8.71 -5.94 -1.62
N TYR A 58 7.51 -5.54 -1.27
CA TYR A 58 6.34 -5.57 -2.16
C TYR A 58 5.39 -4.42 -1.84
N ALA A 59 4.46 -4.13 -2.74
CA ALA A 59 3.35 -3.22 -2.54
C ALA A 59 2.09 -3.77 -3.21
N VAL A 60 0.94 -3.59 -2.57
CA VAL A 60 -0.39 -3.98 -3.06
C VAL A 60 -1.20 -2.72 -3.32
N LEU A 61 -1.70 -2.59 -4.53
CA LEU A 61 -2.58 -1.52 -4.99
C LEU A 61 -3.91 -2.10 -5.42
N SER A 62 -5.00 -1.68 -4.83
CA SER A 62 -6.34 -1.91 -5.37
C SER A 62 -6.86 -0.67 -6.10
N THR A 63 -7.71 -0.88 -7.10
CA THR A 63 -8.27 0.20 -7.90
C THR A 63 -9.78 0.06 -8.02
N VAL A 64 -10.48 1.18 -7.87
CA VAL A 64 -11.92 1.28 -8.11
C VAL A 64 -12.14 2.49 -9.01
N LEU A 65 -12.63 2.25 -10.23
CA LEU A 65 -12.74 3.29 -11.27
C LEU A 65 -11.36 3.95 -11.53
N ASP A 66 -11.25 5.24 -11.23
CA ASP A 66 -10.05 6.05 -11.39
C ASP A 66 -9.36 6.38 -10.05
N GLU A 67 -9.71 5.67 -8.97
CA GLU A 67 -9.10 5.82 -7.64
C GLU A 67 -8.28 4.58 -7.29
N GLY A 68 -7.08 4.76 -6.78
CA GLY A 68 -6.22 3.70 -6.29
C GLY A 68 -6.03 3.78 -4.78
N ASN A 69 -6.03 2.63 -4.11
CA ASN A 69 -5.70 2.52 -2.69
C ASN A 69 -4.45 1.66 -2.51
N LEU A 70 -3.44 2.21 -1.85
CA LEU A 70 -2.27 1.44 -1.41
C LEU A 70 -2.65 0.64 -0.17
N ASP A 71 -3.02 -0.63 -0.38
CA ASP A 71 -3.52 -1.51 0.67
C ASP A 71 -2.41 -2.01 1.60
N ASN A 72 -1.24 -2.30 1.04
CA ASN A 72 -0.11 -2.80 1.81
C ASN A 72 1.22 -2.43 1.13
N ILE A 73 2.25 -2.18 1.94
CA ILE A 73 3.63 -2.05 1.49
C ILE A 73 4.57 -2.57 2.57
N ALA A 74 5.52 -3.41 2.19
CA ALA A 74 6.50 -3.98 3.10
C ALA A 74 7.89 -4.01 2.50
N VAL A 75 8.89 -3.88 3.36
CA VAL A 75 10.31 -4.02 3.02
C VAL A 75 10.96 -4.95 4.02
N ALA A 76 11.72 -5.91 3.51
CA ALA A 76 12.50 -6.84 4.33
C ALA A 76 13.34 -6.04 5.35
N PRO A 77 13.35 -6.44 6.64
CA PRO A 77 14.01 -5.67 7.70
C PRO A 77 15.46 -5.28 7.35
N ASP A 78 16.22 -6.22 6.78
CA ASP A 78 17.62 -6.02 6.40
C ASP A 78 17.80 -5.12 5.17
N CYS A 79 16.72 -4.82 4.46
CA CYS A 79 16.70 -4.00 3.25
C CYS A 79 16.07 -2.62 3.47
N ARG A 80 15.64 -2.32 4.70
CA ARG A 80 15.10 -0.99 5.04
C ARG A 80 16.17 0.10 4.91
N ARG A 81 15.71 1.34 4.71
CA ARG A 81 16.54 2.53 4.52
C ARG A 81 17.51 2.45 3.31
N ARG A 82 17.27 1.52 2.39
CA ARG A 82 18.08 1.29 1.17
C ARG A 82 17.35 1.68 -0.11
N GLY A 83 16.23 2.43 -0.01
CA GLY A 83 15.47 2.93 -1.15
C GLY A 83 14.44 1.97 -1.73
N VAL A 84 14.20 0.79 -1.12
CA VAL A 84 13.26 -0.22 -1.67
C VAL A 84 11.83 0.32 -1.71
N ALA A 85 11.32 0.86 -0.59
CA ALA A 85 9.98 1.46 -0.54
C ALA A 85 9.85 2.67 -1.47
N ASP A 86 10.90 3.48 -1.58
CA ASP A 86 10.96 4.63 -2.48
C ASP A 86 10.79 4.19 -3.95
N ALA A 87 11.43 3.09 -4.36
CA ALA A 87 11.30 2.54 -5.71
C ALA A 87 9.90 1.97 -5.97
N LEU A 88 9.32 1.24 -5.00
CA LEU A 88 7.94 0.73 -5.09
C LEU A 88 6.94 1.87 -5.25
N LEU A 89 7.03 2.91 -4.40
CA LEU A 89 6.17 4.08 -4.47
C LEU A 89 6.38 4.88 -5.77
N SER A 90 7.62 4.98 -6.27
CA SER A 90 7.89 5.62 -7.56
C SER A 90 7.17 4.90 -8.69
N ALA A 91 7.19 3.56 -8.71
CA ALA A 91 6.49 2.77 -9.72
C ALA A 91 4.96 2.94 -9.61
N LEU A 92 4.41 2.89 -8.39
CA LEU A 92 2.97 3.09 -8.15
C LEU A 92 2.51 4.51 -8.52
N THR A 93 3.28 5.53 -8.18
CA THR A 93 2.94 6.92 -8.53
C THR A 93 3.06 7.18 -10.02
N ALA A 94 4.00 6.54 -10.71
CA ALA A 94 4.09 6.60 -12.18
C ALA A 94 2.86 5.96 -12.84
N PHE A 95 2.45 4.78 -12.38
CA PHE A 95 1.21 4.12 -12.82
C PHE A 95 -0.02 5.00 -12.54
N GLY A 96 -0.15 5.51 -11.31
CA GLY A 96 -1.27 6.37 -10.91
C GLY A 96 -1.36 7.63 -11.76
N ARG A 97 -0.24 8.28 -12.07
CA ARG A 97 -0.19 9.46 -12.93
C ARG A 97 -0.69 9.20 -14.35
N ALA A 98 -0.50 7.98 -14.85
CA ALA A 98 -0.94 7.60 -16.19
C ALA A 98 -2.42 7.16 -16.23
N HIS A 99 -2.97 6.60 -15.15
CA HIS A 99 -4.23 5.85 -15.19
C HIS A 99 -5.28 6.30 -14.18
N LEU A 100 -4.90 7.01 -13.11
CA LEU A 100 -5.78 7.29 -11.98
C LEU A 100 -5.96 8.81 -11.75
N ALA A 101 -7.03 9.18 -11.09
CA ALA A 101 -7.26 10.55 -10.59
C ALA A 101 -6.51 10.78 -9.27
N CYS A 102 -6.43 9.75 -8.43
CA CYS A 102 -5.69 9.84 -7.17
C CYS A 102 -5.20 8.47 -6.67
N LEU A 103 -4.24 8.53 -5.75
CA LEU A 103 -3.85 7.43 -4.86
C LEU A 103 -4.16 7.80 -3.41
N MET A 104 -4.68 6.84 -2.66
CA MET A 104 -5.00 6.97 -1.24
C MET A 104 -4.29 5.91 -0.43
N LEU A 105 -4.09 6.19 0.85
CA LEU A 105 -3.55 5.24 1.82
C LEU A 105 -3.93 5.63 3.24
N GLU A 106 -3.83 4.67 4.16
CA GLU A 106 -3.93 4.87 5.59
C GLU A 106 -2.62 4.46 6.26
N ALA A 107 -2.04 5.35 7.05
CA ALA A 107 -0.80 5.09 7.78
C ALA A 107 -1.02 5.20 9.28
N ARG A 108 -0.39 4.34 10.09
CA ARG A 108 -0.36 4.51 11.55
C ARG A 108 0.18 5.88 11.91
N ALA A 109 -0.49 6.59 12.82
CA ALA A 109 -0.09 7.94 13.23
C ALA A 109 1.33 7.98 13.84
N SER A 110 1.79 6.90 14.46
CA SER A 110 3.15 6.76 14.99
C SER A 110 4.22 6.47 13.92
N ASN A 111 3.81 6.06 12.72
CA ASN A 111 4.76 5.67 11.65
C ASN A 111 5.32 6.90 10.92
N ALA A 112 6.00 7.78 11.66
CA ALA A 112 6.60 9.00 11.12
C ALA A 112 7.54 8.74 9.90
N PRO A 113 8.37 7.67 9.87
CA PRO A 113 9.19 7.38 8.71
C PRO A 113 8.40 7.09 7.43
N ALA A 114 7.27 6.36 7.53
CA ALA A 114 6.41 6.07 6.38
C ALA A 114 5.67 7.34 5.93
N ILE A 115 5.12 8.11 6.87
CA ILE A 115 4.44 9.37 6.57
C ILE A 115 5.39 10.31 5.80
N ALA A 116 6.61 10.50 6.29
CA ALA A 116 7.62 11.33 5.62
C ALA A 116 7.96 10.81 4.20
N LEU A 117 8.00 9.48 4.01
CA LEU A 117 8.22 8.88 2.70
C LEU A 117 7.03 9.16 1.77
N TYR A 118 5.79 9.02 2.24
CA TYR A 118 4.60 9.34 1.44
C TYR A 118 4.54 10.83 1.09
N GLU A 119 4.86 11.72 2.02
CA GLU A 119 4.94 13.16 1.77
C GLU A 119 6.00 13.51 0.70
N LYS A 120 7.16 12.83 0.73
CA LYS A 120 8.20 12.96 -0.31
C LYS A 120 7.65 12.61 -1.70
N HIS A 121 6.75 11.61 -1.80
CA HIS A 121 6.09 11.22 -3.03
C HIS A 121 4.87 12.09 -3.40
N GLY A 122 4.58 13.12 -2.60
CA GLY A 122 3.54 14.10 -2.89
C GLY A 122 2.19 13.81 -2.23
N PHE A 123 2.07 12.74 -1.43
CA PHE A 123 0.88 12.53 -0.64
C PHE A 123 0.69 13.64 0.39
N ARG A 124 -0.55 13.96 0.69
CA ARG A 124 -0.94 14.95 1.71
C ARG A 124 -1.91 14.32 2.69
N ALA A 125 -1.74 14.61 3.98
CA ALA A 125 -2.72 14.22 4.99
C ALA A 125 -4.03 14.96 4.74
N VAL A 126 -5.14 14.23 4.62
CA VAL A 126 -6.48 14.74 4.34
C VAL A 126 -7.48 14.44 5.46
N GLY A 127 -7.10 13.60 6.41
CA GLY A 127 -7.96 13.24 7.53
C GLY A 127 -7.29 12.31 8.53
N ARG A 128 -8.04 11.95 9.54
CA ARG A 128 -7.61 11.05 10.62
C ARG A 128 -8.79 10.19 11.06
N ARG A 129 -8.59 8.86 11.14
CA ARG A 129 -9.56 7.94 11.74
C ARG A 129 -9.10 7.56 13.14
N LYS A 130 -9.91 7.89 14.14
CA LYS A 130 -9.59 7.58 15.53
C LYS A 130 -9.73 6.09 15.81
N ASN A 131 -8.76 5.54 16.56
CA ASN A 131 -8.78 4.14 17.02
C ASN A 131 -8.97 3.13 15.87
N TYR A 132 -8.38 3.38 14.74
CA TYR A 132 -8.52 2.55 13.53
C TYR A 132 -7.80 1.21 13.64
N TYR A 133 -6.63 1.20 14.26
CA TYR A 133 -5.83 0.00 14.49
C TYR A 133 -6.09 -0.52 15.91
N ASP A 134 -6.19 -1.85 16.06
CA ASP A 134 -6.50 -2.46 17.35
C ASP A 134 -5.26 -2.90 18.14
N ALA A 135 -4.19 -3.33 17.48
CA ALA A 135 -2.99 -3.86 18.12
C ALA A 135 -1.68 -3.21 17.60
N PRO A 136 -1.11 -2.23 18.31
CA PRO A 136 -1.69 -1.45 19.40
C PRO A 136 -2.81 -0.55 18.90
N ARG A 137 -3.71 -0.16 19.83
CA ARG A 137 -4.80 0.76 19.49
C ARG A 137 -4.23 2.12 19.11
N GLU A 138 -4.53 2.55 17.89
CA GLU A 138 -3.93 3.74 17.33
C GLU A 138 -4.77 4.34 16.20
N ASP A 139 -4.61 5.64 15.97
CA ASP A 139 -5.26 6.35 14.88
C ASP A 139 -4.57 6.07 13.55
N ALA A 140 -5.33 6.15 12.46
CA ALA A 140 -4.81 6.21 11.11
C ALA A 140 -4.78 7.65 10.58
N ILE A 141 -3.71 8.02 9.92
CA ILE A 141 -3.62 9.22 9.08
C ILE A 141 -4.03 8.83 7.66
N LEU A 142 -5.06 9.47 7.14
CA LEU A 142 -5.49 9.31 5.77
C LEU A 142 -4.67 10.23 4.89
N MET A 143 -4.05 9.69 3.85
CA MET A 143 -3.22 10.47 2.94
C MET A 143 -3.66 10.26 1.50
N THR A 144 -3.61 11.32 0.69
CA THR A 144 -4.01 11.29 -0.73
C THR A 144 -2.96 11.99 -1.59
N LEU A 145 -2.67 11.40 -2.74
CA LEU A 145 -1.92 11.99 -3.84
C LEU A 145 -2.86 12.15 -5.04
N LYS A 146 -3.15 13.40 -5.45
CA LYS A 146 -3.98 13.70 -6.63
C LYS A 146 -3.13 13.81 -7.89
N PHE A 147 -3.67 13.30 -9.01
CA PHE A 147 -3.07 13.38 -10.34
C PHE A 147 -3.92 14.27 -11.26
N GLY A 148 -3.40 15.45 -11.60
CA GLY A 148 -4.08 16.37 -12.52
C GLY A 148 -4.93 17.45 -11.85
N PRO A 149 -5.49 18.40 -12.63
CA PRO A 149 -6.39 19.41 -12.12
C PRO A 149 -7.67 18.76 -11.60
N ASP A 150 -8.16 19.31 -10.51
CA ASP A 150 -9.42 18.90 -9.87
C ASP A 150 -10.56 18.98 -10.89
N LYS A 151 -10.93 17.86 -11.53
CA LYS A 151 -11.99 17.80 -12.55
C LYS A 151 -13.39 17.86 -11.94
N GLY A 152 -13.55 18.54 -10.80
CA GLY A 152 -14.84 18.80 -10.20
C GLY A 152 -15.57 17.57 -9.64
N ARG A 153 -14.93 16.41 -9.54
CA ARG A 153 -15.42 15.25 -8.82
C ARG A 153 -14.89 15.24 -7.40
N THR A 154 -15.72 15.67 -6.50
CA THR A 154 -15.51 15.73 -5.04
C THR A 154 -15.55 14.32 -4.41
N MET A 155 -14.77 13.35 -4.88
CA MET A 155 -14.82 11.97 -4.40
C MET A 155 -13.52 11.45 -3.76
N CYS A 156 -12.44 12.23 -3.79
CA CYS A 156 -11.23 11.91 -3.00
C CYS A 156 -11.25 12.56 -1.61
N ALA A 157 -12.41 12.82 -1.04
CA ALA A 157 -12.55 13.27 0.33
C ALA A 157 -12.95 12.09 1.21
N PRO A 158 -12.42 11.97 2.45
CA PRO A 158 -12.97 11.02 3.41
C PRO A 158 -14.43 11.43 3.65
N THR A 159 -15.37 10.59 3.20
CA THR A 159 -16.78 10.80 3.52
C THR A 159 -16.97 10.53 5.00
N ASP A 160 -17.23 11.58 5.76
CA ASP A 160 -17.78 11.45 7.10
C ASP A 160 -19.06 10.61 7.02
N GLY A 161 -19.01 9.37 7.50
CA GLY A 161 -20.16 8.57 7.85
C GLY A 161 -20.91 7.82 6.74
N GLY A 162 -20.43 7.76 5.51
CA GLY A 162 -21.03 6.91 4.49
C GLY A 162 -20.57 5.45 4.65
N SER A 163 -21.49 4.55 4.97
CA SER A 163 -21.26 3.11 4.97
C SER A 163 -21.03 2.63 3.52
N TYR A 164 -19.76 2.61 3.11
CA TYR A 164 -19.38 1.70 2.05
C TYR A 164 -19.52 0.30 2.64
N GLU A 165 -20.24 -0.58 1.95
CA GLU A 165 -20.13 -2.01 2.15
C GLU A 165 -18.72 -2.40 1.76
N THR A 166 -17.79 -2.13 2.70
CA THR A 166 -16.38 -2.47 2.59
C THR A 166 -16.27 -3.97 2.66
N ALA A 167 -15.40 -4.55 1.86
CA ALA A 167 -14.89 -5.90 2.05
C ALA A 167 -14.78 -6.23 3.56
N PRO A 168 -15.06 -7.48 3.96
CA PRO A 168 -15.08 -7.87 5.37
C PRO A 168 -13.84 -7.33 6.08
N ALA A 169 -13.96 -7.04 7.38
CA ALA A 169 -12.91 -6.42 8.20
C ALA A 169 -11.56 -7.14 8.10
N GLU A 170 -11.57 -8.41 7.70
CA GLU A 170 -10.41 -9.26 7.41
C GLU A 170 -9.61 -8.85 6.15
N GLN A 171 -10.14 -7.99 5.27
CA GLN A 171 -9.49 -7.55 4.03
C GLN A 171 -9.03 -6.09 4.08
N ARG A 172 -9.18 -5.41 5.20
CA ARG A 172 -8.76 -4.02 5.33
C ARG A 172 -7.25 -3.95 5.47
N GLY A 173 -6.56 -3.88 4.33
CA GLY A 173 -5.15 -3.57 4.25
C GLY A 173 -4.93 -2.13 4.68
N ALA A 174 -4.73 -1.92 5.96
CA ALA A 174 -4.16 -0.68 6.42
C ALA A 174 -2.67 -0.66 6.05
N CYS A 175 -2.18 0.45 5.51
CA CYS A 175 -0.76 0.63 5.23
C CYS A 175 0.02 0.47 6.54
N ARG A 176 0.67 -0.68 6.69
CA ARG A 176 1.29 -1.17 7.93
C ARG A 176 2.69 -0.55 8.09
N PRO A 177 3.31 -0.59 9.27
CA PRO A 177 4.61 0.05 9.48
C PRO A 177 5.67 -0.51 8.53
N LEU A 178 6.39 0.41 7.86
CA LEU A 178 7.56 0.12 7.04
C LEU A 178 8.76 -0.24 7.90
#